data_96db89f311ef384adfe9180436b0f264
#
_entry.id   96db89f311ef384adfe9180436b0f264
#
_cell.length_a   1.000
_cell.length_b   1.000
_cell.length_c   1.000
_cell.angle_alpha   90.00
_cell.angle_beta   90.00
_cell.angle_gamma   90.00
#
_symmetry.space_group_name_H-M   'P 1'
#
loop_
_entity.id
_entity.type
_entity.pdbx_description
1 polymer ?
#
loop_
_entity_poly.entity_id
_entity_poly.type
_entity_poly.pdbx_seq_one_letter_code
_entity_poly.pdbx_strand_id
1 'polypeptide(L)'
;MSNLKVYAKTIEDEALEQINTLLSQDAFKDCKVRIMPDVHAGKGCVIGFTADLGNKVIPNIVGVDIGCGMLCVSLGHRDFNAVTLNTLDLSLIHI
;
A
#
# COMPACT_ATOMS: atom_id res chain seq x y z
N MET A 1 20.97 -6.27 2.41
CA MET A 1 19.84 -6.47 3.29
C MET A 1 19.14 -7.75 2.97
N SER A 2 19.51 -8.77 3.74
CA SER A 2 19.07 -10.14 3.50
C SER A 2 17.58 -10.38 3.82
N ASN A 3 16.92 -9.43 4.49
CA ASN A 3 15.56 -9.60 5.00
C ASN A 3 14.48 -8.82 4.22
N LEU A 4 14.85 -8.29 3.08
CA LEU A 4 13.91 -7.59 2.19
C LEU A 4 13.39 -8.55 1.12
N LYS A 5 12.07 -8.63 0.96
CA LYS A 5 11.43 -9.27 -0.18
C LYS A 5 10.44 -8.31 -0.82
N VAL A 6 10.43 -8.27 -2.15
CA VAL A 6 9.56 -7.41 -2.93
C VAL A 6 8.62 -8.28 -3.75
N TYR A 7 7.33 -8.11 -3.54
CA TYR A 7 6.29 -8.85 -4.26
C TYR A 7 5.66 -8.02 -5.40
N ALA A 8 6.02 -6.73 -5.47
CA ALA A 8 5.55 -5.85 -6.54
C ALA A 8 6.32 -6.10 -7.83
N LYS A 9 5.61 -6.11 -8.97
CA LYS A 9 6.23 -6.22 -10.29
C LYS A 9 6.72 -4.86 -10.79
N THR A 10 6.01 -3.80 -10.45
CA THR A 10 6.33 -2.42 -10.81
C THR A 10 6.23 -1.56 -9.57
N ILE A 11 7.16 -0.63 -9.43
CA ILE A 11 7.18 0.33 -8.31
C ILE A 11 7.44 1.71 -8.91
N GLU A 12 6.58 2.67 -8.62
CA GLU A 12 6.80 4.05 -9.05
C GLU A 12 8.03 4.65 -8.34
N ASP A 13 8.69 5.60 -9.00
CA ASP A 13 9.97 6.15 -8.52
C ASP A 13 9.83 6.78 -7.14
N GLU A 14 8.76 7.51 -6.89
CA GLU A 14 8.51 8.14 -5.59
C GLU A 14 8.36 7.10 -4.47
N ALA A 15 7.65 6.00 -4.75
CA ALA A 15 7.50 4.91 -3.80
C ALA A 15 8.84 4.23 -3.51
N LEU A 16 9.65 4.01 -4.53
CA LEU A 16 10.98 3.42 -4.38
C LEU A 16 11.89 4.30 -3.52
N GLU A 17 11.84 5.61 -3.72
CA GLU A 17 12.58 6.58 -2.93
C GLU A 17 12.15 6.53 -1.46
N GLN A 18 10.85 6.47 -1.19
CA GLN A 18 10.32 6.33 0.17
C GLN A 18 10.75 5.02 0.82
N ILE A 19 10.75 3.91 0.08
CA ILE A 19 11.24 2.62 0.58
C ILE A 19 12.72 2.72 0.97
N ASN A 20 13.54 3.28 0.11
CA ASN A 20 14.98 3.41 0.37
C ASN A 20 15.24 4.29 1.59
N THR A 21 14.47 5.36 1.75
CA THR A 21 14.57 6.24 2.91
C THR A 21 14.24 5.49 4.20
N LEU A 22 13.17 4.68 4.21
CA LEU A 22 12.80 3.86 5.37
C LEU A 22 13.87 2.82 5.69
N LEU A 23 14.36 2.12 4.68
CA LEU A 23 15.36 1.06 4.87
C LEU A 23 16.70 1.60 5.35
N SER A 24 16.99 2.88 5.14
CA SER A 24 18.20 3.53 5.64
C SER A 24 18.16 3.83 7.14
N GLN A 25 16.98 3.74 7.77
CA GLN A 25 16.83 3.99 9.20
C GLN A 25 17.34 2.80 10.02
N ASP A 26 18.02 3.08 11.11
CA ASP A 26 18.55 2.05 12.02
C ASP A 26 17.44 1.15 12.59
N ALA A 27 16.24 1.68 12.76
CA ALA A 27 15.10 0.93 13.28
C ALA A 27 14.74 -0.28 12.43
N PHE A 28 15.02 -0.26 11.12
CA PHE A 28 14.70 -1.36 10.19
C PHE A 28 15.88 -2.29 9.92
N LYS A 29 17.02 -2.06 10.52
CA LYS A 29 18.27 -2.77 10.22
C LYS A 29 18.13 -4.29 10.35
N ASP A 30 17.45 -4.75 11.39
CA ASP A 30 17.28 -6.17 11.69
C ASP A 30 15.84 -6.66 11.42
N CYS A 31 15.02 -5.85 10.79
CA CYS A 31 13.62 -6.17 10.52
C CYS A 31 13.45 -6.97 9.24
N LYS A 32 12.48 -7.89 9.26
CA LYS A 32 12.02 -8.56 8.04
C LYS A 32 11.05 -7.64 7.34
N VAL A 33 11.41 -7.16 6.16
CA VAL A 33 10.62 -6.22 5.38
C VAL A 33 10.04 -6.90 4.15
N ARG A 34 8.77 -6.64 3.88
CA ARG A 34 8.05 -7.15 2.71
C ARG A 34 7.34 -6.00 2.03
N ILE A 35 7.59 -5.85 0.74
CA ILE A 35 6.93 -4.85 -0.09
C ILE A 35 5.82 -5.54 -0.86
N MET A 36 4.59 -5.11 -0.63
CA MET A 36 3.39 -5.74 -1.17
C MET A 36 3.12 -5.32 -2.61
N PRO A 37 2.33 -6.10 -3.39
CA PRO A 37 2.11 -5.83 -4.81
C PRO A 37 1.46 -4.49 -5.12
N ASP A 38 0.69 -3.93 -4.20
CA ASP A 38 -0.04 -2.67 -4.33
C ASP A 38 0.75 -1.45 -3.86
N VAL A 39 2.06 -1.58 -3.70
CA VAL A 39 2.93 -0.53 -3.19
C VAL A 39 2.82 0.75 -4.00
N HIS A 40 2.67 1.87 -3.30
CA HIS A 40 2.65 3.21 -3.90
C HIS A 40 3.07 4.27 -2.87
N ALA A 41 3.41 5.46 -3.35
CA ALA A 41 3.79 6.56 -2.48
C ALA A 41 2.64 6.95 -1.56
N GLY A 42 2.98 7.19 -0.30
CA GLY A 42 2.03 7.60 0.71
C GLY A 42 2.50 8.84 1.45
N LYS A 43 1.66 9.34 2.32
CA LYS A 43 1.93 10.52 3.13
C LYS A 43 2.68 10.11 4.40
N GLY A 44 3.95 10.45 4.47
CA GLY A 44 4.80 10.10 5.61
C GLY A 44 5.44 8.72 5.54
N CYS A 45 4.78 7.76 4.93
CA CYS A 45 5.30 6.40 4.72
C CYS A 45 4.72 5.83 3.43
N VAL A 46 5.51 5.04 2.73
CA VAL A 46 5.05 4.30 1.56
C VAL A 46 3.94 3.31 1.96
N ILE A 47 2.89 3.21 1.15
CA ILE A 47 1.81 2.25 1.34
C ILE A 47 2.22 0.91 0.72
N GLY A 48 1.86 -0.18 1.36
CA GLY A 48 2.30 -1.52 0.94
C GLY A 48 3.62 -1.97 1.56
N PHE A 49 4.14 -1.20 2.50
CA PHE A 49 5.33 -1.55 3.27
C PHE A 49 4.90 -2.32 4.53
N THR A 50 5.47 -3.50 4.73
CA THR A 50 5.25 -4.29 5.94
C THR A 50 6.58 -4.65 6.56
N ALA A 51 6.65 -4.63 7.88
CA ALA A 51 7.88 -4.97 8.60
C ALA A 51 7.56 -5.65 9.93
N ASP A 52 8.36 -6.64 10.25
CA ASP A 52 8.37 -7.20 11.61
C ASP A 52 9.30 -6.36 12.47
N LEU A 53 8.74 -5.55 13.33
CA LEU A 53 9.50 -4.61 14.18
C LEU A 53 10.04 -5.27 15.44
N GLY A 54 9.65 -6.52 15.73
CA GLY A 54 10.07 -7.18 16.98
C GLY A 54 9.51 -6.45 18.20
N ASN A 55 10.39 -5.92 19.03
CA ASN A 55 10.01 -5.20 20.25
C ASN A 55 10.03 -3.67 20.10
N LYS A 56 10.05 -3.16 18.87
CA LYS A 56 10.11 -1.73 18.58
C LYS A 56 8.75 -1.20 18.14
N VAL A 57 8.54 0.10 18.32
CA VAL A 57 7.38 0.84 17.81
C VAL A 57 7.89 2.06 17.05
N ILE A 58 7.34 2.30 15.87
CA ILE A 58 7.71 3.45 15.05
C ILE A 58 6.42 4.24 14.75
N PRO A 59 6.09 5.24 15.56
CA PRO A 59 4.81 5.96 15.41
C PRO A 59 4.60 6.61 14.06
N ASN A 60 5.65 7.08 13.41
CA ASN A 60 5.57 7.80 12.13
C ASN A 60 5.16 6.93 10.95
N ILE A 61 5.18 5.60 11.08
CA ILE A 61 4.77 4.69 10.02
C ILE A 61 3.38 4.09 10.24
N VAL A 62 2.71 4.49 11.32
CA VAL A 62 1.32 4.10 11.52
C VAL A 62 0.48 4.72 10.41
N GLY A 63 -0.32 3.89 9.73
CA GLY A 63 -1.07 4.31 8.56
C GLY A 63 -2.11 5.39 8.86
N VAL A 64 -2.45 6.16 7.83
CA VAL A 64 -3.48 7.21 7.93
C VAL A 64 -4.87 6.59 8.01
N ASP A 65 -5.10 5.52 7.25
CA ASP A 65 -6.37 4.81 7.19
C ASP A 65 -6.34 3.58 8.10
N ILE A 66 -6.24 3.82 9.39
CA ILE A 66 -6.19 2.76 10.40
C ILE A 66 -7.57 2.11 10.50
N GLY A 67 -7.57 0.77 10.43
CA GLY A 67 -8.83 0.03 10.41
C GLY A 67 -9.50 0.02 9.04
N CYS A 68 -8.75 0.31 7.99
CA CYS A 68 -9.22 0.19 6.61
C CYS A 68 -9.93 -1.13 6.38
N GLY A 69 -11.05 -1.07 5.70
CA GLY A 69 -11.86 -2.25 5.40
C GLY A 69 -12.33 -2.25 3.97
N MET A 70 -12.82 -3.41 3.56
CA MET A 70 -13.37 -3.60 2.21
C MET A 70 -14.81 -4.09 2.33
N LEU A 71 -15.70 -3.47 1.57
CA LEU A 71 -17.06 -3.93 1.37
C LEU A 71 -17.14 -4.58 -0.01
N CYS A 72 -17.55 -5.84 -0.03
CA CYS A 72 -17.73 -6.57 -1.29
C CYS A 72 -19.22 -6.84 -1.49
N VAL A 73 -19.73 -6.45 -2.64
CA VAL A 73 -21.12 -6.71 -3.04
C VAL A 73 -21.10 -7.52 -4.33
N SER A 74 -21.72 -8.71 -4.28
CA SER A 74 -21.87 -9.53 -5.49
C SER A 74 -22.98 -8.97 -6.35
N LEU A 75 -22.69 -8.73 -7.61
CA LEU A 75 -23.67 -8.29 -8.62
C LEU A 75 -24.18 -9.44 -9.49
N GLY A 76 -23.76 -10.68 -9.20
CA GLY A 76 -24.05 -11.85 -10.03
C GLY A 76 -23.31 -11.79 -11.38
N HIS A 77 -23.87 -12.47 -12.36
CA HIS A 77 -23.32 -12.45 -13.73
C HIS A 77 -23.81 -11.21 -14.46
N ARG A 78 -22.93 -10.22 -14.62
CA ARG A 78 -23.24 -8.98 -15.34
C ARG A 78 -22.08 -8.58 -16.22
N ASP A 79 -22.40 -8.11 -17.42
CA ASP A 79 -21.42 -7.56 -18.34
C ASP A 79 -21.41 -6.04 -18.20
N PHE A 80 -20.22 -5.49 -17.97
CA PHE A 80 -20.02 -4.05 -17.85
C PHE A 80 -19.21 -3.55 -19.05
N ASN A 81 -19.72 -2.50 -19.70
CA ASN A 81 -18.98 -1.83 -20.76
C ASN A 81 -18.35 -0.52 -20.25
N ALA A 82 -17.55 0.13 -21.08
CA ALA A 82 -16.86 1.37 -20.69
C ALA A 82 -17.83 2.49 -20.31
N VAL A 83 -18.98 2.58 -20.96
CA VAL A 83 -19.99 3.62 -20.66
C VAL A 83 -20.58 3.40 -19.27
N THR A 84 -20.94 2.16 -18.92
CA THR A 84 -21.47 1.79 -17.62
C THR A 84 -20.45 2.08 -16.51
N LEU A 85 -19.18 1.73 -16.72
CA LEU A 85 -18.12 1.96 -15.76
C LEU A 85 -17.85 3.45 -15.57
N ASN A 86 -17.88 4.25 -16.62
CA ASN A 86 -17.71 5.70 -16.54
C ASN A 86 -18.85 6.34 -15.75
N THR A 87 -20.08 5.90 -15.95
CA THR A 87 -21.24 6.40 -15.21
C THR A 87 -21.11 6.10 -13.72
N LEU A 88 -20.68 4.90 -13.37
CA LEU A 88 -20.42 4.50 -11.98
C LEU A 88 -19.32 5.36 -11.35
N ASP A 89 -18.23 5.56 -12.07
CA ASP A 89 -17.09 6.35 -11.60
C ASP A 89 -17.52 7.79 -11.29
N LEU A 90 -18.27 8.42 -12.19
CA LEU A 90 -18.80 9.76 -11.98
C LEU A 90 -19.74 9.84 -10.77
N SER A 91 -20.57 8.81 -10.55
CA SER A 91 -21.47 8.79 -9.39
C SER A 91 -20.71 8.67 -8.07
N LEU A 92 -19.60 7.94 -8.04
CA LEU A 92 -18.77 7.80 -6.86
C LEU A 92 -18.04 9.10 -6.49
N ILE A 93 -17.68 9.92 -7.46
CA ILE A 93 -17.04 11.21 -7.23
C ILE A 93 -17.96 12.17 -6.49
N HIS A 94 -19.28 12.06 -6.67
CA HIS A 94 -20.28 12.94 -6.09
C HIS A 94 -20.87 12.47 -4.76
N ILE A 95 -20.41 11.35 -4.27
CA ILE A 95 -20.73 10.87 -2.93
C ILE A 95 -19.84 11.57 -1.90
#